data_3688b63eba2d616d0bea371b86148f41
#
_entry.id   3688b63eba2d616d0bea371b86148f41
#
_cell.length_a   1.000
_cell.length_b   1.000
_cell.length_c   1.000
_cell.angle_alpha   90.00
_cell.angle_beta   90.00
_cell.angle_gamma   90.00
#
_symmetry.space_group_name_H-M   'P 1'
#
loop_
_entity.id
_entity.type
_entity.pdbx_description
1 polymer ?
#
loop_
_entity_poly.entity_id
_entity_poly.type
_entity_poly.pdbx_seq_one_letter_code
_entity_poly.pdbx_strand_id
1 'polypeptide(L)'
;MRTKFGVMVAALGLFCVVAPAVAHHGFDTEYDANKKFKHSGVVKAVLWTNPHMRVHVDVTDASGKVTTYNMEITSPNSVQRQGWGRNSLLPGEKVVFEGYGGKVDESRGSLLSIAKADAPNKPLFVQGGPEAVQQGFPGAR
;
A
#
# COMPACT_ATOMS: atom_id res chain seq x y z
N MET A 1 30.03 35.57 -15.34
CA MET A 1 30.03 34.21 -14.78
C MET A 1 29.19 34.06 -13.49
N ARG A 2 29.11 35.07 -12.63
CA ARG A 2 28.36 35.01 -11.35
C ARG A 2 26.84 34.81 -11.50
N THR A 3 26.20 35.38 -12.51
CA THR A 3 24.74 35.29 -12.75
C THR A 3 24.26 33.92 -13.24
N LYS A 4 25.09 33.20 -14.01
CA LYS A 4 24.71 31.86 -14.52
C LYS A 4 24.75 30.82 -13.40
N PHE A 5 25.61 30.95 -12.42
CA PHE A 5 25.69 30.02 -11.27
C PHE A 5 24.54 30.22 -10.30
N GLY A 6 24.10 31.46 -10.07
CA GLY A 6 22.94 31.76 -9.22
C GLY A 6 21.62 31.21 -9.78
N VAL A 7 21.41 31.25 -11.10
CA VAL A 7 20.24 30.75 -11.76
C VAL A 7 20.19 29.20 -11.70
N MET A 8 21.35 28.55 -11.83
CA MET A 8 21.44 27.09 -11.76
C MET A 8 21.15 26.53 -10.35
N VAL A 9 21.63 27.23 -9.30
CA VAL A 9 21.34 26.84 -7.91
C VAL A 9 19.89 27.09 -7.54
N ALA A 10 19.28 28.19 -8.03
CA ALA A 10 17.85 28.46 -7.82
C ALA A 10 16.94 27.44 -8.53
N ALA A 11 17.30 27.00 -9.74
CA ALA A 11 16.57 25.98 -10.49
C ALA A 11 16.66 24.60 -9.81
N LEU A 12 17.83 24.24 -9.25
CA LEU A 12 18.00 22.98 -8.51
C LEU A 12 17.25 22.97 -7.19
N GLY A 13 17.22 24.11 -6.48
CA GLY A 13 16.44 24.28 -5.24
C GLY A 13 14.93 24.18 -5.47
N LEU A 14 14.43 24.70 -6.56
CA LEU A 14 12.99 24.62 -6.92
C LEU A 14 12.55 23.18 -7.23
N PHE A 15 13.44 22.36 -7.83
CA PHE A 15 13.14 20.95 -8.14
C PHE A 15 13.02 20.08 -6.88
N CYS A 16 13.76 20.38 -5.82
CA CYS A 16 13.72 19.63 -4.55
C CYS A 16 12.45 19.92 -3.71
N VAL A 17 11.80 21.07 -3.90
CA VAL A 17 10.60 21.46 -3.14
C VAL A 17 9.31 20.89 -3.76
N VAL A 18 9.31 20.60 -5.06
CA VAL A 18 8.12 20.12 -5.78
C VAL A 18 7.94 18.61 -5.66
N ALA A 19 9.01 17.83 -5.49
CA ALA A 19 8.94 16.36 -5.45
C ALA A 19 8.04 15.77 -4.35
N PRO A 20 8.03 16.25 -3.10
CA PRO A 20 7.12 15.70 -2.07
C PRO A 20 5.65 16.09 -2.29
N ALA A 21 5.35 17.20 -2.93
CA ALA A 21 3.98 17.63 -3.20
C ALA A 21 3.28 16.72 -4.23
N VAL A 22 4.01 16.21 -5.22
CA VAL A 22 3.47 15.30 -6.24
C VAL A 22 3.12 13.92 -5.67
N ALA A 23 3.86 13.45 -4.67
CA ALA A 23 3.60 12.15 -4.04
C ALA A 23 2.33 12.15 -3.15
N HIS A 24 2.03 13.27 -2.48
CA HIS A 24 0.79 13.43 -1.71
C HIS A 24 -0.45 13.53 -2.61
N HIS A 25 -0.33 14.19 -3.76
CA HIS A 25 -1.43 14.29 -4.72
C HIS A 25 -1.83 12.94 -5.35
N GLY A 26 -0.94 11.97 -5.43
CA GLY A 26 -1.22 10.64 -5.98
C GLY A 26 -2.22 9.85 -5.15
N PHE A 27 -2.06 9.76 -3.82
CA PHE A 27 -2.97 9.04 -2.94
C PHE A 27 -4.38 9.67 -2.96
N ASP A 28 -4.48 10.98 -2.74
CA ASP A 28 -5.75 11.70 -2.69
C ASP A 28 -6.48 11.72 -4.04
N THR A 29 -5.82 11.41 -5.13
CA THR A 29 -6.45 11.31 -6.45
C THR A 29 -7.15 9.97 -6.65
N GLU A 30 -6.54 8.88 -6.20
CA GLU A 30 -7.00 7.51 -6.46
C GLU A 30 -7.81 6.91 -5.31
N TYR A 31 -7.46 7.22 -4.04
CA TYR A 31 -8.01 6.58 -2.84
C TYR A 31 -8.78 7.58 -1.97
N ASP A 32 -9.71 7.04 -1.16
CA ASP A 32 -10.51 7.82 -0.22
C ASP A 32 -10.14 7.45 1.22
N ALA A 33 -9.52 8.38 1.95
CA ALA A 33 -9.12 8.20 3.34
C ALA A 33 -10.31 7.93 4.29
N ASN A 34 -11.55 8.26 3.89
CA ASN A 34 -12.76 7.98 4.66
C ASN A 34 -13.33 6.59 4.39
N LYS A 35 -12.89 5.90 3.33
CA LYS A 35 -13.34 4.55 2.97
C LYS A 35 -12.37 3.48 3.49
N LYS A 36 -12.07 3.53 4.79
CA LYS A 36 -11.26 2.49 5.44
C LYS A 36 -12.10 1.23 5.61
N PHE A 37 -11.50 0.07 5.31
CA PHE A 37 -12.13 -1.23 5.47
C PHE A 37 -11.18 -2.28 6.04
N LYS A 38 -11.77 -3.36 6.56
CA LYS A 38 -11.08 -4.58 6.97
C LYS A 38 -11.85 -5.78 6.45
N HIS A 39 -11.15 -6.67 5.74
CA HIS A 39 -11.73 -7.89 5.17
C HIS A 39 -10.86 -9.10 5.45
N SER A 40 -11.49 -10.27 5.37
CA SER A 40 -10.81 -11.57 5.29
C SER A 40 -11.07 -12.15 3.91
N GLY A 41 -10.08 -12.83 3.34
CA GLY A 41 -10.20 -13.40 2.02
C GLY A 41 -9.11 -14.40 1.69
N VAL A 42 -9.07 -14.81 0.43
CA VAL A 42 -8.08 -15.74 -0.10
C VAL A 42 -7.22 -15.02 -1.14
N VAL A 43 -5.92 -15.12 -1.00
CA VAL A 43 -4.98 -14.53 -1.96
C VAL A 43 -5.17 -15.17 -3.33
N LYS A 44 -5.46 -14.36 -4.34
CA LYS A 44 -5.57 -14.77 -5.73
C LYS A 44 -4.24 -14.62 -6.48
N ALA A 45 -3.54 -13.52 -6.25
CA ALA A 45 -2.26 -13.24 -6.90
C ALA A 45 -1.43 -12.24 -6.08
N VAL A 46 -0.11 -12.33 -6.18
CA VAL A 46 0.85 -11.34 -5.68
C VAL A 46 1.71 -10.88 -6.86
N LEU A 47 1.55 -9.62 -7.25
CA LEU A 47 2.22 -9.02 -8.40
C LEU A 47 3.42 -8.19 -7.93
N TRP A 48 4.62 -8.70 -8.17
CA TRP A 48 5.89 -8.06 -7.85
C TRP A 48 6.31 -7.11 -8.99
N THR A 49 5.68 -5.95 -9.05
CA THR A 49 5.88 -4.95 -10.11
C THR A 49 6.38 -3.63 -9.56
N ASN A 50 7.17 -2.90 -10.35
CA ASN A 50 7.55 -1.52 -10.07
C ASN A 50 6.57 -0.56 -10.78
N PRO A 51 6.30 0.62 -10.25
CA PRO A 51 6.82 1.17 -8.98
C PRO A 51 6.13 0.60 -7.73
N HIS A 52 4.95 -0.02 -7.86
CA HIS A 52 4.16 -0.54 -6.74
C HIS A 52 3.78 -2.01 -6.98
N MET A 53 3.89 -2.79 -5.91
CA MET A 53 3.35 -4.15 -5.88
C MET A 53 1.84 -4.11 -5.73
N ARG A 54 1.18 -5.24 -6.11
CA ARG A 54 -0.26 -5.44 -5.87
C ARG A 54 -0.50 -6.83 -5.30
N VAL A 55 -1.47 -6.91 -4.39
CA VAL A 55 -2.04 -8.16 -3.91
C VAL A 55 -3.51 -8.20 -4.31
N HIS A 56 -3.89 -9.25 -5.01
CA HIS A 56 -5.28 -9.54 -5.33
C HIS A 56 -5.83 -10.52 -4.31
N VAL A 57 -6.93 -10.16 -3.65
CA VAL A 57 -7.58 -10.98 -2.63
C VAL A 57 -9.04 -11.16 -2.99
N ASP A 58 -9.49 -12.43 -3.10
CA ASP A 58 -10.88 -12.76 -3.30
C ASP A 58 -11.59 -12.77 -1.94
N VAL A 59 -12.59 -11.92 -1.79
CA VAL A 59 -13.45 -11.79 -0.61
C VAL A 59 -14.84 -12.32 -0.98
N THR A 60 -15.33 -13.29 -0.22
CA THR A 60 -16.68 -13.84 -0.38
C THR A 60 -17.59 -13.22 0.66
N ASP A 61 -18.68 -12.61 0.26
CA ASP A 61 -19.69 -12.06 1.15
C ASP A 61 -20.68 -13.13 1.67
N ALA A 62 -21.60 -12.72 2.55
CA ALA A 62 -22.59 -13.63 3.12
C ALA A 62 -23.55 -14.25 2.09
N SER A 63 -23.69 -13.65 0.91
CA SER A 63 -24.51 -14.19 -0.18
C SER A 63 -23.77 -15.20 -1.06
N GLY A 64 -22.46 -15.37 -0.85
CA GLY A 64 -21.58 -16.20 -1.67
C GLY A 64 -21.00 -15.47 -2.89
N LYS A 65 -21.25 -14.17 -3.04
CA LYS A 65 -20.66 -13.36 -4.10
C LYS A 65 -19.19 -13.11 -3.80
N VAL A 66 -18.34 -13.36 -4.80
CA VAL A 66 -16.90 -13.11 -4.71
C VAL A 66 -16.57 -11.75 -5.34
N THR A 67 -15.85 -10.93 -4.60
CA THR A 67 -15.27 -9.66 -5.08
C THR A 67 -13.74 -9.75 -4.98
N THR A 68 -13.04 -9.54 -6.09
CA THR A 68 -11.56 -9.48 -6.08
C THR A 68 -11.12 -8.07 -5.72
N TYR A 69 -10.50 -7.90 -4.56
CA TYR A 69 -9.84 -6.67 -4.15
C TYR A 69 -8.44 -6.61 -4.76
N ASN A 70 -8.14 -5.49 -5.45
CA ASN A 70 -6.84 -5.21 -6.05
C ASN A 70 -6.13 -4.15 -5.20
N MET A 71 -5.32 -4.62 -4.25
CA MET A 71 -4.70 -3.78 -3.24
C MET A 71 -3.28 -3.38 -3.65
N GLU A 72 -3.06 -2.07 -3.77
CA GLU A 72 -1.74 -1.50 -4.00
C GLU A 72 -0.93 -1.47 -2.71
N ILE A 73 0.33 -1.88 -2.81
CA ILE A 73 1.33 -1.82 -1.75
C ILE A 73 2.44 -0.86 -2.23
N THR A 74 3.43 -0.63 -1.40
CA THR A 74 4.66 0.09 -1.78
C THR A 74 5.53 -0.72 -2.76
N SER A 75 6.72 -0.21 -3.08
CA SER A 75 7.63 -0.86 -4.02
C SER A 75 8.14 -2.22 -3.52
N PRO A 76 8.56 -3.13 -4.42
CA PRO A 76 9.19 -4.39 -4.05
C PRO A 76 10.35 -4.23 -3.06
N ASN A 77 11.21 -3.24 -3.28
CA ASN A 77 12.34 -2.98 -2.39
C ASN A 77 11.90 -2.58 -0.96
N SER A 78 10.79 -1.86 -0.84
CA SER A 78 10.27 -1.46 0.48
C SER A 78 9.70 -2.64 1.25
N VAL A 79 8.98 -3.56 0.61
CA VAL A 79 8.46 -4.76 1.28
C VAL A 79 9.57 -5.75 1.62
N GLN A 80 10.61 -5.86 0.78
CA GLN A 80 11.78 -6.68 1.09
C GLN A 80 12.52 -6.18 2.35
N ARG A 81 12.62 -4.88 2.55
CA ARG A 81 13.19 -4.31 3.80
C ARG A 81 12.35 -4.64 5.03
N GLN A 82 11.07 -4.96 4.88
CA GLN A 82 10.19 -5.45 5.94
C GLN A 82 10.24 -6.98 6.09
N GLY A 83 11.14 -7.64 5.40
CA GLY A 83 11.34 -9.09 5.51
C GLY A 83 10.54 -9.93 4.52
N TRP A 84 9.83 -9.32 3.55
CA TRP A 84 9.11 -10.09 2.53
C TRP A 84 10.06 -10.69 1.50
N GLY A 85 9.85 -11.96 1.18
CA GLY A 85 10.34 -12.61 -0.02
C GLY A 85 9.18 -13.04 -0.92
N ARG A 86 9.51 -13.57 -2.09
CA ARG A 86 8.50 -14.04 -3.06
C ARG A 86 7.58 -15.14 -2.53
N ASN A 87 8.03 -15.86 -1.50
CA ASN A 87 7.30 -16.95 -0.85
C ASN A 87 6.61 -16.53 0.47
N SER A 88 6.67 -15.26 0.85
CA SER A 88 6.05 -14.78 2.11
C SER A 88 4.55 -14.84 2.07
N LEU A 89 3.96 -14.64 0.88
CA LEU A 89 2.52 -14.73 0.64
C LEU A 89 2.28 -15.38 -0.72
N LEU A 90 1.48 -16.43 -0.75
CA LEU A 90 1.23 -17.23 -1.94
C LEU A 90 -0.28 -17.27 -2.28
N PRO A 91 -0.64 -17.47 -3.56
CA PRO A 91 -2.01 -17.75 -3.95
C PRO A 91 -2.60 -18.93 -3.17
N GLY A 92 -3.86 -18.81 -2.76
CA GLY A 92 -4.58 -19.81 -1.95
C GLY A 92 -4.47 -19.60 -0.44
N GLU A 93 -3.54 -18.77 0.05
CA GLU A 93 -3.43 -18.48 1.48
C GLU A 93 -4.57 -17.58 1.96
N LYS A 94 -5.08 -17.87 3.15
CA LYS A 94 -6.12 -17.05 3.81
C LYS A 94 -5.46 -15.89 4.55
N VAL A 95 -6.04 -14.70 4.37
CA VAL A 95 -5.51 -13.46 4.93
C VAL A 95 -6.60 -12.61 5.58
N VAL A 96 -6.16 -11.75 6.51
CA VAL A 96 -6.90 -10.59 6.99
C VAL A 96 -6.14 -9.36 6.51
N PHE A 97 -6.84 -8.40 5.91
CA PHE A 97 -6.21 -7.20 5.39
C PHE A 97 -7.05 -5.95 5.64
N GLU A 98 -6.39 -4.83 5.77
CA GLU A 98 -6.98 -3.50 5.94
C GLU A 98 -6.46 -2.58 4.86
N GLY A 99 -7.30 -1.66 4.43
CA GLY A 99 -6.92 -0.68 3.41
C GLY A 99 -7.92 0.45 3.27
N TYR A 100 -7.63 1.30 2.31
CA TYR A 100 -8.52 2.36 1.85
C TYR A 100 -9.07 2.00 0.48
N GLY A 101 -10.36 2.15 0.28
CA GLY A 101 -11.03 1.95 -1.00
C GLY A 101 -10.72 3.06 -2.00
N GLY A 102 -10.80 2.73 -3.28
CA GLY A 102 -10.70 3.69 -4.37
C GLY A 102 -11.92 4.62 -4.43
N LYS A 103 -11.72 5.81 -4.95
CA LYS A 103 -12.80 6.80 -5.14
C LYS A 103 -13.81 6.36 -6.17
N VAL A 104 -13.36 5.72 -7.24
CA VAL A 104 -14.19 5.26 -8.37
C VAL A 104 -14.58 3.80 -8.21
N ASP A 105 -13.62 2.95 -7.80
CA ASP A 105 -13.81 1.51 -7.60
C ASP A 105 -13.30 1.14 -6.21
N GLU A 106 -14.21 0.80 -5.30
CA GLU A 106 -13.90 0.48 -3.90
C GLU A 106 -13.08 -0.80 -3.76
N SER A 107 -13.16 -1.71 -4.73
CA SER A 107 -12.36 -2.94 -4.75
C SER A 107 -10.90 -2.70 -5.19
N ARG A 108 -10.59 -1.51 -5.74
CA ARG A 108 -9.25 -1.08 -6.06
C ARG A 108 -8.74 -0.15 -4.96
N GLY A 109 -7.88 -0.65 -4.08
CA GLY A 109 -7.53 0.05 -2.86
C GLY A 109 -6.03 0.19 -2.61
N SER A 110 -5.70 1.00 -1.60
CA SER A 110 -4.37 1.11 -1.01
C SER A 110 -4.30 0.25 0.25
N LEU A 111 -3.33 -0.66 0.32
CA LEU A 111 -3.18 -1.57 1.46
C LEU A 111 -2.54 -0.86 2.65
N LEU A 112 -3.18 -0.94 3.81
CA LEU A 112 -2.59 -0.52 5.10
C LEU A 112 -1.83 -1.64 5.78
N SER A 113 -2.43 -2.81 5.86
CA SER A 113 -1.81 -3.99 6.49
C SER A 113 -2.39 -5.28 5.92
N ILE A 114 -1.58 -6.34 5.98
CA ILE A 114 -2.02 -7.70 5.66
C ILE A 114 -1.31 -8.70 6.57
N ALA A 115 -2.06 -9.66 7.08
CA ALA A 115 -1.58 -10.77 7.90
C ALA A 115 -2.17 -12.08 7.42
N LYS A 116 -1.48 -13.20 7.68
CA LYS A 116 -2.08 -14.53 7.50
C LYS A 116 -3.22 -14.73 8.51
N ALA A 117 -4.28 -15.40 8.11
CA ALA A 117 -5.48 -15.56 8.94
C ALA A 117 -5.25 -16.39 10.21
N ASP A 118 -4.26 -17.28 10.19
CA ASP A 118 -3.79 -18.07 11.35
C ASP A 118 -2.88 -17.28 12.32
N ALA A 119 -2.38 -16.11 11.89
CA ALA A 119 -1.53 -15.23 12.71
C ALA A 119 -1.92 -13.74 12.52
N PRO A 120 -3.19 -13.36 12.80
CA PRO A 120 -3.70 -12.02 12.46
C PRO A 120 -3.01 -10.88 13.22
N ASN A 121 -2.38 -11.18 14.35
CA ASN A 121 -1.62 -10.22 15.17
C ASN A 121 -0.14 -10.08 14.73
N LYS A 122 0.27 -10.79 13.68
CA LYS A 122 1.63 -10.72 13.11
C LYS A 122 1.53 -10.29 11.65
N PRO A 123 1.33 -8.98 11.38
CA PRO A 123 1.21 -8.52 10.01
C PRO A 123 2.50 -8.79 9.24
N LEU A 124 2.34 -9.28 8.02
CA LEU A 124 3.43 -9.43 7.05
C LEU A 124 3.86 -8.05 6.53
N PHE A 125 2.90 -7.15 6.35
CA PHE A 125 3.10 -5.78 5.87
C PHE A 125 2.28 -4.80 6.70
N VAL A 126 2.89 -3.64 6.98
CA VAL A 126 2.23 -2.46 7.53
C VAL A 126 2.75 -1.25 6.76
N GLN A 127 1.86 -0.42 6.27
CA GLN A 127 2.24 0.83 5.60
C GLN A 127 3.02 1.73 6.57
N GLY A 128 4.18 2.23 6.13
CA GLY A 128 5.11 2.97 6.99
C GLY A 128 6.09 2.09 7.77
N GLY A 129 5.99 0.75 7.65
CA GLY A 129 6.88 -0.22 8.29
C GLY A 129 6.49 -0.57 9.73
N PRO A 130 7.28 -1.42 10.40
CA PRO A 130 6.99 -1.88 11.77
C PRO A 130 6.93 -0.74 12.80
N GLU A 131 7.64 0.35 12.57
CA GLU A 131 7.66 1.51 13.46
C GLU A 131 6.33 2.28 13.45
N ALA A 132 5.57 2.22 12.36
CA ALA A 132 4.24 2.82 12.27
C ALA A 132 3.26 2.17 13.25
N VAL A 133 3.45 0.89 13.58
CA VAL A 133 2.66 0.16 14.59
C VAL A 133 2.83 0.78 15.97
N GLN A 134 4.05 1.18 16.33
CA GLN A 134 4.37 1.78 17.64
C GLN A 134 3.86 3.22 17.76
N GLN A 135 3.73 3.94 16.64
CA GLN A 135 3.24 5.32 16.61
C GLN A 135 1.70 5.43 16.55
N GLY A 136 0.99 4.32 16.64
CA GLY A 136 -0.48 4.29 16.68
C GLY A 136 -1.15 4.64 15.36
N PHE A 137 -0.49 4.40 14.23
CA PHE A 137 -1.13 4.53 12.91
C PHE A 137 -2.39 3.66 12.85
N PRO A 138 -3.51 4.18 12.28
CA PRO A 138 -4.74 3.41 12.15
C PRO A 138 -4.48 2.19 11.27
N GLY A 139 -4.63 0.99 11.83
CA GLY A 139 -4.28 -0.28 11.18
C GLY A 139 -3.31 -1.13 11.99
N ALA A 140 -2.72 -0.58 13.05
CA ALA A 140 -1.74 -1.21 13.91
C ALA A 140 -2.32 -1.94 15.14
N ARG A 141 -3.66 -2.06 15.25
CA ARG A 141 -4.34 -2.78 16.34
C ARG A 141 -5.17 -3.94 15.82
#